data_cf75bed288c3fffe56b63b87b15d4a8b
#
_entry.id   cf75bed288c3fffe56b63b87b15d4a8b
#
_cell.length_a   1.000
_cell.length_b   1.000
_cell.length_c   1.000
_cell.angle_alpha   90.00
_cell.angle_beta   90.00
_cell.angle_gamma   90.00
#
_symmetry.space_group_name_H-M   'P 1'
#
loop_
_entity.id
_entity.type
_entity.pdbx_description
1 polymer ?
#
loop_
_entity_poly.entity_id
_entity_poly.type
_entity_poly.pdbx_seq_one_letter_code
_entity_poly.pdbx_strand_id
1 'polypeptide(L)'
;MSSIVGIEGLDPTYKIIKYTKNIAIANKETIVCGWNLISKELKKYKTKFIPVDSEHFSLWYGLKNLDYKNIERVYLTASGGPFYNVPLKNFKNINVEKAINHPNWKMGKKISVDSATMINKVYEVIEAKNIFQIPYNKIKILVHPQSYIHCLIKFNNGLT
;
A
#
# COMPACT_ATOMS: atom_id res chain seq x y z
N MET A 1 7.28 6.05 -14.64
CA MET A 1 6.38 5.33 -13.72
C MET A 1 6.52 3.83 -13.96
N SER A 2 6.57 3.02 -12.89
CA SER A 2 6.59 1.55 -12.95
C SER A 2 5.24 1.01 -12.48
N SER A 3 4.49 0.36 -13.39
CA SER A 3 3.14 -0.16 -13.14
C SER A 3 2.90 -1.55 -13.76
N ILE A 4 3.98 -2.29 -14.02
CA ILE A 4 3.88 -3.67 -14.50
C ILE A 4 3.32 -4.52 -13.36
N VAL A 5 2.25 -5.26 -13.63
CA VAL A 5 1.56 -6.09 -12.64
C VAL A 5 2.36 -7.34 -12.32
N GLY A 6 2.39 -7.75 -11.05
CA GLY A 6 3.05 -8.98 -10.63
C GLY A 6 4.56 -8.81 -10.37
N ILE A 7 5.22 -9.92 -10.09
CA ILE A 7 6.66 -9.94 -9.77
C ILE A 7 7.53 -9.58 -10.99
N GLU A 8 6.99 -9.73 -12.19
CA GLU A 8 7.64 -9.39 -13.45
C GLU A 8 8.02 -7.91 -13.53
N GLY A 9 7.36 -7.06 -12.74
CA GLY A 9 7.68 -5.65 -12.62
C GLY A 9 8.97 -5.34 -11.86
N LEU A 10 9.51 -6.28 -11.07
CA LEU A 10 10.67 -6.04 -10.22
C LEU A 10 11.94 -5.78 -11.03
N ASP A 11 12.29 -6.64 -11.98
CA ASP A 11 13.53 -6.53 -12.75
C ASP A 11 13.55 -5.26 -13.64
N PRO A 12 12.50 -4.93 -14.41
CA PRO A 12 12.45 -3.67 -15.14
C PRO A 12 12.54 -2.44 -14.23
N THR A 13 11.86 -2.47 -13.07
CA THR A 13 11.93 -1.37 -12.11
C THR A 13 13.33 -1.19 -11.56
N TYR A 14 13.99 -2.27 -11.17
CA TYR A 14 15.38 -2.25 -10.70
C TYR A 14 16.33 -1.66 -11.75
N LYS A 15 16.23 -2.11 -12.99
CA LYS A 15 17.11 -1.69 -14.10
C LYS A 15 16.94 -0.23 -14.48
N ILE A 16 15.71 0.32 -14.42
CA ILE A 16 15.44 1.69 -14.88
C ILE A 16 15.86 2.76 -13.86
N ILE A 17 16.03 2.42 -12.59
CA ILE A 17 16.37 3.37 -11.51
C ILE A 17 17.59 4.22 -11.87
N LYS A 18 18.65 3.60 -12.39
CA LYS A 18 19.90 4.29 -12.73
C LYS A 18 19.77 5.35 -13.84
N TYR A 19 18.68 5.33 -14.59
CA TYR A 19 18.44 6.25 -15.71
C TYR A 19 17.39 7.32 -15.37
N THR A 20 16.90 7.37 -14.13
CA THR A 20 15.82 8.28 -13.75
C THR A 20 16.20 9.16 -12.55
N LYS A 21 15.74 10.41 -12.55
CA LYS A 21 15.85 11.30 -11.39
C LYS A 21 14.75 11.02 -10.36
N ASN A 22 13.55 10.67 -10.83
CA ASN A 22 12.40 10.34 -9.99
C ASN A 22 11.74 9.09 -10.56
N ILE A 23 11.31 8.19 -9.68
CA ILE A 23 10.57 7.00 -10.05
C ILE A 23 9.32 6.86 -9.20
N ALA A 24 8.16 6.79 -9.86
CA ALA A 24 6.90 6.47 -9.22
C ALA A 24 6.64 4.96 -9.38
N ILE A 25 6.46 4.24 -8.29
CA ILE A 25 6.26 2.78 -8.29
C ILE A 25 4.86 2.47 -7.80
N ALA A 26 4.04 1.88 -8.69
CA ALA A 26 2.69 1.41 -8.39
C ALA A 26 2.63 -0.11 -8.15
N ASN A 27 3.69 -0.83 -8.52
CA ASN A 27 3.78 -2.29 -8.39
C ASN A 27 4.08 -2.68 -6.94
N LYS A 28 3.09 -3.24 -6.26
CA LYS A 28 3.20 -3.67 -4.87
C LYS A 28 4.22 -4.79 -4.69
N GLU A 29 4.25 -5.74 -5.62
CA GLU A 29 5.12 -6.89 -5.57
C GLU A 29 6.60 -6.48 -5.58
N THR A 30 6.93 -5.45 -6.34
CA THR A 30 8.28 -4.86 -6.34
C THR A 30 8.68 -4.36 -4.95
N ILE A 31 7.76 -3.71 -4.23
CA ILE A 31 8.03 -3.15 -2.90
C ILE A 31 8.02 -4.25 -1.84
N VAL A 32 7.06 -5.17 -1.90
CA VAL A 32 6.91 -6.25 -0.93
C VAL A 32 8.09 -7.22 -1.01
N CYS A 33 8.43 -7.67 -2.24
CA CYS A 33 9.43 -8.72 -2.46
C CYS A 33 10.85 -8.18 -2.65
N GLY A 34 11.00 -6.98 -3.24
CA GLY A 34 12.28 -6.48 -3.71
C GLY A 34 12.80 -5.21 -3.04
N TRP A 35 12.15 -4.70 -1.98
CA TRP A 35 12.49 -3.40 -1.40
C TRP A 35 13.97 -3.24 -1.02
N ASN A 36 14.58 -4.29 -0.49
CA ASN A 36 15.99 -4.25 -0.12
C ASN A 36 16.92 -3.99 -1.32
N LEU A 37 16.58 -4.52 -2.49
CA LEU A 37 17.31 -4.28 -3.74
C LEU A 37 16.99 -2.87 -4.27
N ILE A 38 15.71 -2.56 -4.39
CA ILE A 38 15.21 -1.27 -4.90
C ILE A 38 15.76 -0.11 -4.08
N SER A 39 15.67 -0.17 -2.75
CA SER A 39 16.12 0.92 -1.87
C SER A 39 17.62 1.17 -1.94
N LYS A 40 18.44 0.12 -2.13
CA LYS A 40 19.88 0.24 -2.37
C LYS A 40 20.18 0.97 -3.68
N GLU A 41 19.50 0.58 -4.78
CA GLU A 41 19.70 1.24 -6.07
C GLU A 41 19.20 2.70 -6.06
N LEU A 42 18.06 2.98 -5.44
CA LEU A 42 17.57 4.35 -5.25
C LEU A 42 18.61 5.24 -4.55
N LYS A 43 19.21 4.73 -3.47
CA LYS A 43 20.28 5.45 -2.74
C LYS A 43 21.53 5.63 -3.59
N LYS A 44 21.98 4.57 -4.27
CA LYS A 44 23.19 4.56 -5.11
C LYS A 44 23.12 5.61 -6.21
N TYR A 45 21.98 5.72 -6.90
CA TYR A 45 21.79 6.64 -8.01
C TYR A 45 21.11 7.95 -7.62
N LYS A 46 20.83 8.16 -6.32
CA LYS A 46 20.12 9.34 -5.79
C LYS A 46 18.76 9.58 -6.47
N THR A 47 18.13 8.50 -6.92
CA THR A 47 16.80 8.53 -7.55
C THR A 47 15.73 8.72 -6.48
N LYS A 48 14.88 9.71 -6.63
CA LYS A 48 13.78 9.97 -5.70
C LYS A 48 12.64 8.99 -5.94
N PHE A 49 12.21 8.32 -4.90
CA PHE A 49 11.06 7.41 -4.91
C PHE A 49 9.77 8.16 -4.58
N ILE A 50 8.71 7.84 -5.32
CA ILE A 50 7.36 8.35 -5.10
C ILE A 50 6.42 7.15 -5.00
N PRO A 51 5.78 6.89 -3.86
CA PRO A 51 4.75 5.86 -3.76
C PRO A 51 3.51 6.27 -4.55
N VAL A 52 2.88 5.32 -5.23
CA VAL A 52 1.66 5.56 -6.04
C VAL A 52 0.41 5.06 -5.36
N ASP A 53 0.54 4.00 -4.58
CA ASP A 53 -0.57 3.50 -3.75
C ASP A 53 -1.11 4.63 -2.86
N SER A 54 -2.44 4.80 -2.83
CA SER A 54 -3.08 5.96 -2.22
C SER A 54 -2.82 6.09 -0.73
N GLU A 55 -2.76 4.99 -0.01
CA GLU A 55 -2.44 4.93 1.41
C GLU A 55 -1.01 5.40 1.68
N HIS A 56 -0.07 4.89 0.87
CA HIS A 56 1.35 5.25 1.00
C HIS A 56 1.65 6.63 0.47
N PHE A 57 0.97 7.08 -0.60
CA PHE A 57 1.09 8.46 -1.07
C PHE A 57 0.62 9.44 0.01
N SER A 58 -0.54 9.16 0.64
CA SER A 58 -1.08 9.99 1.72
C SER A 58 -0.14 10.03 2.91
N LEU A 59 0.42 8.88 3.30
CA LEU A 59 1.40 8.77 4.39
C LEU A 59 2.69 9.53 4.04
N TRP A 60 3.23 9.35 2.84
CA TRP A 60 4.41 10.04 2.35
C TRP A 60 4.25 11.55 2.32
N TYR A 61 3.09 12.03 1.85
CA TYR A 61 2.77 13.44 1.80
C TYR A 61 2.59 14.04 3.21
N GLY A 62 1.85 13.34 4.06
CA GLY A 62 1.57 13.76 5.43
C GLY A 62 2.82 13.76 6.33
N LEU A 63 3.82 12.94 6.02
CA LEU A 63 5.08 12.87 6.75
C LEU A 63 6.17 13.79 6.19
N LYS A 64 5.88 14.54 5.13
CA LYS A 64 6.87 15.43 4.52
C LYS A 64 7.31 16.49 5.54
N ASN A 65 8.63 16.53 5.79
CA ASN A 65 9.28 17.42 6.76
C ASN A 65 8.91 17.18 8.23
N LEU A 66 8.34 16.01 8.57
CA LEU A 66 8.04 15.65 9.94
C LEU A 66 9.04 14.62 10.48
N ASP A 67 9.28 14.66 11.78
CA ASP A 67 10.12 13.67 12.45
C ASP A 67 9.32 12.40 12.72
N TYR A 68 9.71 11.30 12.10
CA TYR A 68 9.11 9.97 12.25
C TYR A 68 9.15 9.45 13.70
N LYS A 69 10.07 9.94 14.53
CA LYS A 69 10.16 9.56 15.95
C LYS A 69 8.93 9.96 16.74
N ASN A 70 8.26 11.04 16.32
CA ASN A 70 7.06 11.56 16.97
C ASN A 70 5.79 10.81 16.60
N ILE A 71 5.84 9.82 15.71
CA ILE A 71 4.69 9.01 15.33
C ILE A 71 4.38 8.03 16.46
N GLU A 72 3.20 8.17 17.06
CA GLU A 72 2.63 7.19 17.97
C GLU A 72 2.08 6.00 17.17
N ARG A 73 1.26 6.27 16.15
CA ARG A 73 0.54 5.26 15.38
C ARG A 73 0.16 5.73 13.98
N VAL A 74 0.16 4.81 13.04
CA VAL A 74 -0.36 5.00 11.68
C VAL A 74 -1.56 4.07 11.50
N TYR A 75 -2.65 4.62 10.94
CA TYR A 75 -3.82 3.84 10.54
C TYR A 75 -3.88 3.86 9.01
N LEU A 76 -3.79 2.68 8.39
CA LEU A 76 -4.09 2.50 6.98
C LEU A 76 -5.56 2.14 6.87
N THR A 77 -6.30 2.85 6.03
CA THR A 77 -7.72 2.57 5.87
C THR A 77 -7.96 1.47 4.84
N ALA A 78 -9.08 0.80 4.96
CA ALA A 78 -9.53 -0.22 4.03
C ALA A 78 -11.01 -0.02 3.75
N SER A 79 -11.46 -0.20 2.49
CA SER A 79 -12.89 -0.21 2.17
C SER A 79 -13.65 -1.37 2.82
N GLY A 80 -12.93 -2.44 3.18
CA GLY A 80 -13.50 -3.71 3.65
C GLY A 80 -13.82 -4.69 2.53
N GLY A 81 -13.77 -4.23 1.26
CA GLY A 81 -14.06 -5.05 0.09
C GLY A 81 -15.53 -5.45 -0.06
N PRO A 82 -15.87 -6.25 -1.08
CA PRO A 82 -17.25 -6.62 -1.40
C PRO A 82 -17.91 -7.53 -0.34
N PHE A 83 -17.14 -8.13 0.56
CA PHE A 83 -17.65 -9.08 1.54
C PHE A 83 -17.70 -8.54 2.96
N TYR A 84 -17.46 -7.25 3.16
CA TYR A 84 -17.43 -6.61 4.48
C TYR A 84 -18.68 -6.88 5.31
N ASN A 85 -19.86 -6.81 4.69
CA ASN A 85 -21.15 -7.03 5.35
C ASN A 85 -21.68 -8.47 5.20
N VAL A 86 -20.90 -9.39 4.63
CA VAL A 86 -21.34 -10.78 4.43
C VAL A 86 -21.06 -11.60 5.68
N PRO A 87 -22.07 -12.22 6.31
CA PRO A 87 -21.85 -13.12 7.43
C PRO A 87 -20.92 -14.28 7.07
N LEU A 88 -20.03 -14.67 7.98
CA LEU A 88 -19.05 -15.75 7.73
C LEU A 88 -19.69 -17.06 7.26
N LYS A 89 -20.88 -17.42 7.80
CA LYS A 89 -21.63 -18.62 7.37
C LYS A 89 -21.97 -18.65 5.88
N ASN A 90 -22.00 -17.49 5.23
CA ASN A 90 -22.32 -17.34 3.82
C ASN A 90 -21.08 -17.34 2.91
N PHE A 91 -19.87 -17.37 3.47
CA PHE A 91 -18.62 -17.34 2.69
C PHE A 91 -18.48 -18.54 1.76
N LYS A 92 -19.04 -19.71 2.10
CA LYS A 92 -19.08 -20.90 1.21
C LYS A 92 -19.82 -20.66 -0.12
N ASN A 93 -20.64 -19.60 -0.21
CA ASN A 93 -21.43 -19.27 -1.40
C ASN A 93 -20.77 -18.12 -2.21
N ILE A 94 -19.55 -17.70 -1.85
CA ILE A 94 -18.81 -16.68 -2.60
C ILE A 94 -18.26 -17.33 -3.87
N ASN A 95 -18.44 -16.63 -5.00
CA ASN A 95 -17.87 -17.01 -6.28
C ASN A 95 -16.89 -15.94 -6.78
N VAL A 96 -16.15 -16.30 -7.83
CA VAL A 96 -15.14 -15.42 -8.42
C VAL A 96 -15.75 -14.12 -8.93
N GLU A 97 -16.92 -14.17 -9.54
CA GLU A 97 -17.59 -12.99 -10.08
C GLU A 97 -17.87 -11.95 -9.00
N LYS A 98 -18.36 -12.38 -7.83
CA LYS A 98 -18.54 -11.46 -6.68
C LYS A 98 -17.22 -10.90 -6.15
N ALA A 99 -16.16 -11.69 -6.17
CA ALA A 99 -14.85 -11.26 -5.68
C ALA A 99 -14.16 -10.22 -6.59
N ILE A 100 -14.39 -10.29 -7.91
CA ILE A 100 -13.78 -9.32 -8.85
C ILE A 100 -14.60 -8.02 -9.00
N ASN A 101 -15.81 -7.96 -8.46
CA ASN A 101 -16.67 -6.78 -8.50
C ASN A 101 -16.54 -5.97 -7.19
N HIS A 102 -15.61 -4.99 -7.20
CA HIS A 102 -15.43 -4.11 -6.04
C HIS A 102 -16.55 -3.05 -5.98
N PRO A 103 -17.16 -2.78 -4.78
CA PRO A 103 -18.31 -1.86 -4.69
C PRO A 103 -17.97 -0.42 -5.06
N ASN A 104 -16.77 0.04 -4.78
CA ASN A 104 -16.38 1.46 -4.93
C ASN A 104 -15.47 1.72 -6.14
N TRP A 105 -14.74 0.71 -6.64
CA TRP A 105 -13.65 0.92 -7.60
C TRP A 105 -13.72 -0.04 -8.78
N LYS A 106 -13.50 0.49 -9.98
CA LYS A 106 -13.20 -0.33 -11.16
C LYS A 106 -11.69 -0.59 -11.20
N MET A 107 -11.29 -1.79 -10.85
CA MET A 107 -9.88 -2.19 -10.73
C MET A 107 -9.60 -3.45 -11.55
N GLY A 108 -8.31 -3.76 -11.76
CA GLY A 108 -7.89 -5.03 -12.34
C GLY A 108 -8.33 -6.23 -11.49
N LYS A 109 -8.53 -7.40 -12.12
CA LYS A 109 -9.04 -8.61 -11.44
C LYS A 109 -8.20 -9.00 -10.22
N LYS A 110 -6.87 -8.97 -10.34
CA LYS A 110 -5.95 -9.33 -9.24
C LYS A 110 -6.18 -8.47 -8.00
N ILE A 111 -6.13 -7.15 -8.12
CA ILE A 111 -6.29 -6.25 -6.98
C ILE A 111 -7.72 -6.27 -6.41
N SER A 112 -8.74 -6.57 -7.23
CA SER A 112 -10.11 -6.75 -6.74
C SER A 112 -10.21 -7.97 -5.82
N VAL A 113 -9.60 -9.09 -6.18
CA VAL A 113 -9.54 -10.30 -5.33
C VAL A 113 -8.71 -10.03 -4.06
N ASP A 114 -7.58 -9.33 -4.18
CA ASP A 114 -6.77 -8.94 -3.02
C ASP A 114 -7.56 -8.06 -2.04
N SER A 115 -8.39 -7.15 -2.56
CA SER A 115 -9.28 -6.32 -1.74
C SER A 115 -10.39 -7.16 -1.08
N ALA A 116 -11.01 -8.06 -1.84
CA ALA A 116 -12.08 -8.94 -1.35
C ALA A 116 -11.64 -9.85 -0.19
N THR A 117 -10.38 -10.25 -0.19
CA THR A 117 -9.76 -11.11 0.84
C THR A 117 -9.00 -10.33 1.91
N MET A 118 -8.96 -9.01 1.82
CA MET A 118 -8.14 -8.13 2.65
C MET A 118 -6.62 -8.36 2.52
N ILE A 119 -6.16 -9.22 1.60
CA ILE A 119 -4.73 -9.46 1.38
C ILE A 119 -4.02 -8.20 0.83
N ASN A 120 -4.75 -7.35 0.10
CA ASN A 120 -4.23 -6.06 -0.32
C ASN A 120 -3.73 -5.24 0.87
N LYS A 121 -4.47 -5.25 1.98
CA LYS A 121 -4.10 -4.50 3.18
C LYS A 121 -2.91 -5.12 3.90
N VAL A 122 -2.72 -6.44 3.81
CA VAL A 122 -1.51 -7.11 4.30
C VAL A 122 -0.28 -6.61 3.52
N TYR A 123 -0.38 -6.55 2.19
CA TYR A 123 0.70 -5.99 1.36
C TYR A 123 1.00 -4.56 1.73
N GLU A 124 0.00 -3.73 1.92
CA GLU A 124 0.18 -2.33 2.29
C GLU A 124 0.84 -2.14 3.66
N VAL A 125 0.56 -3.00 4.63
CA VAL A 125 1.27 -3.00 5.92
C VAL A 125 2.76 -3.31 5.72
N ILE A 126 3.09 -4.28 4.86
CA ILE A 126 4.48 -4.63 4.52
C ILE A 126 5.16 -3.46 3.78
N GLU A 127 4.47 -2.84 2.82
CA GLU A 127 4.97 -1.68 2.09
C GLU A 127 5.24 -0.50 3.04
N ALA A 128 4.31 -0.18 3.94
CA ALA A 128 4.49 0.89 4.93
C ALA A 128 5.72 0.63 5.81
N LYS A 129 5.90 -0.60 6.26
CA LYS A 129 7.09 -1.02 7.01
C LYS A 129 8.36 -0.84 6.18
N ASN A 130 8.35 -1.26 4.92
CA ASN A 130 9.50 -1.21 4.03
C ASN A 130 9.88 0.23 3.66
N ILE A 131 8.92 1.01 3.20
CA ILE A 131 9.12 2.38 2.69
C ILE A 131 9.48 3.35 3.83
N PHE A 132 8.68 3.35 4.90
CA PHE A 132 8.77 4.36 5.96
C PHE A 132 9.52 3.89 7.21
N GLN A 133 9.94 2.62 7.25
CA GLN A 133 10.59 2.01 8.40
C GLN A 133 9.76 2.09 9.70
N ILE A 134 8.44 2.21 9.57
CA ILE A 134 7.52 2.21 10.70
C ILE A 134 7.36 0.76 11.21
N PRO A 135 7.59 0.50 12.51
CA PRO A 135 7.46 -0.85 13.05
C PRO A 135 6.01 -1.34 13.04
N TYR A 136 5.79 -2.63 12.81
CA TYR A 136 4.46 -3.23 12.68
C TYR A 136 3.52 -2.95 13.85
N ASN A 137 4.02 -2.87 15.08
CA ASN A 137 3.20 -2.58 16.26
C ASN A 137 2.61 -1.16 16.24
N LYS A 138 3.18 -0.23 15.46
CA LYS A 138 2.65 1.12 15.25
C LYS A 138 1.69 1.22 14.05
N ILE A 139 1.57 0.20 13.21
CA ILE A 139 0.67 0.20 12.06
C ILE A 139 -0.63 -0.52 12.45
N LYS A 140 -1.76 0.12 12.19
CA LYS A 140 -3.10 -0.43 12.42
C LYS A 140 -3.92 -0.31 11.15
N ILE A 141 -4.89 -1.22 10.99
CA ILE A 141 -5.86 -1.18 9.90
C ILE A 141 -7.18 -0.66 10.48
N LEU A 142 -7.79 0.27 9.76
CA LEU A 142 -9.10 0.83 10.08
C LEU A 142 -10.04 0.65 8.90
N VAL A 143 -11.15 -0.04 9.08
CA VAL A 143 -12.15 -0.20 8.02
C VAL A 143 -12.94 1.09 7.88
N HIS A 144 -12.91 1.67 6.69
CA HIS A 144 -13.58 2.91 6.30
C HIS A 144 -14.28 2.71 4.95
N PRO A 145 -15.53 2.21 4.95
CA PRO A 145 -16.21 1.80 3.72
C PRO A 145 -16.38 2.92 2.68
N GLN A 146 -16.50 4.17 3.13
CA GLN A 146 -16.65 5.34 2.26
C GLN A 146 -15.38 5.69 1.50
N SER A 147 -14.22 5.25 2.00
CA SER A 147 -12.89 5.41 1.36
C SER A 147 -12.51 6.86 1.02
N TYR A 148 -12.94 7.84 1.81
CA TYR A 148 -12.55 9.25 1.66
C TYR A 148 -11.16 9.56 2.25
N ILE A 149 -10.78 8.80 3.26
CA ILE A 149 -9.50 8.94 3.96
C ILE A 149 -8.70 7.67 3.73
N HIS A 150 -7.44 7.83 3.31
CA HIS A 150 -6.56 6.70 3.01
C HIS A 150 -5.60 6.37 4.15
N CYS A 151 -5.21 7.38 4.94
CA CYS A 151 -4.38 7.15 6.11
C CYS A 151 -4.63 8.21 7.18
N LEU A 152 -4.40 7.84 8.46
CA LEU A 152 -4.35 8.76 9.59
C LEU A 152 -3.01 8.57 10.31
N ILE A 153 -2.40 9.67 10.73
CA ILE A 153 -1.12 9.65 11.45
C ILE A 153 -1.36 10.27 12.83
N LYS A 154 -1.26 9.46 13.87
CA LYS A 154 -1.36 9.93 15.24
C LYS A 154 0.03 10.19 15.80
N PHE A 155 0.24 11.36 16.37
CA PHE A 155 1.49 11.80 16.96
C PHE A 155 1.46 11.68 18.49
N ASN A 156 2.65 11.60 19.11
CA ASN A 156 2.80 11.50 20.58
C ASN A 156 2.21 12.70 21.33
N ASN A 157 2.05 13.84 20.69
CA ASN A 157 1.41 15.04 21.26
C ASN A 157 -0.12 15.06 21.14
N GLY A 158 -0.73 13.96 20.62
CA GLY A 158 -2.18 13.81 20.47
C GLY A 158 -2.76 14.34 19.17
N LEU A 159 -2.00 15.02 18.33
CA LEU A 159 -2.47 15.41 17.00
C LEU A 159 -2.69 14.19 16.10
N THR A 160 -3.66 14.28 15.22
CA THR A 160 -3.97 13.27 14.19
C THR A 160 -4.20 13.96 12.85
#